data_021adbafb028473a1375fbc400b6826d
#
_entry.id   021adbafb028473a1375fbc400b6826d
#
_cell.length_a   1.000
_cell.length_b   1.000
_cell.length_c   1.000
_cell.angle_alpha   90.00
_cell.angle_beta   90.00
_cell.angle_gamma   90.00
#
_symmetry.space_group_name_H-M   'P 1'
#
loop_
_entity.id
_entity.type
_entity.pdbx_description
1 polymer ?
#
loop_
_entity_poly.entity_id
_entity_poly.type
_entity_poly.pdbx_seq_one_letter_code
_entity_poly.pdbx_strand_id
1 'polypeptide(L)'
;MIGAGCMAGGFVAPLLRDAGWEIILVSRSRSVVETINEGGGLWVRRKADLPEDRWVGEVSAVSLWDPGLPRLAERADLLATAVGASALPHVGRTLAPLLRARLAASEAPVNVITFENHRRAPELLAASLIEEDPFLARKICRRVGIGGAAVWRTISRRTITRQGVRFDVEGADECYADALALIPNAPPLDGSVPGIELVRSFDDRMIEKLWIFNSGHAAAAYLGWQCGCRTVREAMGRPTVRAVVAEVVTEAQQAVEAYLSRRPGSVLLPPRSLNSILDSYADPRVEDPILRVAREPRRKLAADDRLTGPGIACLAAGFRPFALADAMAAALSYAEPNDPQATDLQREIELLGPEEVLARLGSLDPQDELVQLVGDSYECRNVTTALSADDPTGRRVPSSWPRNPQRGAQSRRAGGRRRLQTLESRDLPTTILGQA
;
A
#
# COMPACT_ATOMS: atom_id res chain seq x y z
N MET A 1 5.67 -5.71 18.59
CA MET A 1 5.21 -5.50 17.21
C MET A 1 4.48 -6.73 16.72
N ILE A 2 3.24 -6.59 16.26
CA ILE A 2 2.47 -7.69 15.66
C ILE A 2 2.85 -7.83 14.19
N GLY A 3 3.46 -8.95 13.86
CA GLY A 3 4.04 -9.26 12.56
C GLY A 3 5.57 -9.37 12.61
N ALA A 4 6.12 -10.31 11.85
CA ALA A 4 7.56 -10.52 11.64
C ALA A 4 7.84 -10.64 10.13
N GLY A 5 7.08 -9.90 9.33
CA GLY A 5 7.21 -9.83 7.88
C GLY A 5 8.28 -8.86 7.42
N CYS A 6 8.30 -8.60 6.11
CA CYS A 6 9.27 -7.71 5.49
C CYS A 6 9.29 -6.32 6.13
N MET A 7 8.13 -5.67 6.30
CA MET A 7 8.05 -4.32 6.88
C MET A 7 8.58 -4.31 8.32
N ALA A 8 8.13 -5.25 9.16
CA ALA A 8 8.57 -5.34 10.56
C ALA A 8 10.09 -5.53 10.68
N GLY A 9 10.65 -6.54 10.02
CA GLY A 9 12.07 -6.89 10.14
C GLY A 9 13.00 -6.06 9.26
N GLY A 10 12.56 -5.64 8.07
CA GLY A 10 13.41 -4.91 7.13
C GLY A 10 13.43 -3.39 7.33
N PHE A 11 12.45 -2.84 8.04
CA PHE A 11 12.38 -1.40 8.26
C PHE A 11 12.18 -1.03 9.73
N VAL A 12 11.09 -1.51 10.37
CA VAL A 12 10.70 -0.99 11.69
C VAL A 12 11.66 -1.46 12.79
N ALA A 13 12.07 -2.73 12.78
CA ALA A 13 13.01 -3.23 13.78
C ALA A 13 14.38 -2.52 13.71
N PRO A 14 15.02 -2.36 12.53
CA PRO A 14 16.26 -1.57 12.43
C PRO A 14 16.08 -0.13 12.92
N LEU A 15 15.01 0.54 12.52
CA LEU A 15 14.72 1.92 12.89
C LEU A 15 14.61 2.10 14.41
N LEU A 16 13.85 1.24 15.08
CA LEU A 16 13.67 1.29 16.52
C LEU A 16 14.94 0.86 17.27
N ARG A 17 15.69 -0.12 16.74
CA ARG A 17 16.99 -0.50 17.33
C ARG A 17 18.01 0.63 17.28
N ASP A 18 18.05 1.41 16.20
CA ASP A 18 18.91 2.58 16.09
C ASP A 18 18.57 3.65 17.14
N ALA A 19 17.32 3.70 17.54
CA ALA A 19 16.84 4.56 18.63
C ALA A 19 17.03 3.92 20.03
N GLY A 20 17.66 2.74 20.15
CA GLY A 20 17.95 2.08 21.42
C GLY A 20 16.80 1.23 21.99
N TRP A 21 15.75 0.94 21.22
CA TRP A 21 14.60 0.19 21.69
C TRP A 21 14.85 -1.33 21.72
N GLU A 22 14.35 -2.01 22.74
CA GLU A 22 14.17 -3.47 22.72
C GLU A 22 13.00 -3.84 21.80
N ILE A 23 13.21 -4.82 20.92
CA ILE A 23 12.21 -5.21 19.91
C ILE A 23 11.76 -6.64 20.13
N ILE A 24 10.43 -6.80 20.29
CA ILE A 24 9.79 -8.11 20.35
C ILE A 24 8.84 -8.24 19.15
N LEU A 25 9.17 -9.14 18.22
CA LEU A 25 8.34 -9.46 17.07
C LEU A 25 7.37 -10.59 17.41
N VAL A 26 6.09 -10.41 17.09
CA VAL A 26 5.07 -11.46 17.29
C VAL A 26 4.79 -12.13 15.95
N SER A 27 4.99 -13.44 15.86
CA SER A 27 4.89 -14.18 14.60
C SER A 27 4.02 -15.44 14.71
N ARG A 28 3.31 -15.76 13.63
CA ARG A 28 2.64 -17.05 13.44
C ARG A 28 3.59 -18.17 13.01
N SER A 29 4.76 -17.81 12.49
CA SER A 29 5.74 -18.77 11.97
C SER A 29 6.70 -19.19 13.07
N ARG A 30 6.60 -20.46 13.48
CA ARG A 30 7.50 -21.06 14.47
C ARG A 30 8.97 -20.97 14.03
N SER A 31 9.26 -21.26 12.77
CA SER A 31 10.62 -21.19 12.23
C SER A 31 11.22 -19.79 12.28
N VAL A 32 10.40 -18.75 12.05
CA VAL A 32 10.87 -17.35 12.18
C VAL A 32 11.19 -17.03 13.64
N VAL A 33 10.34 -17.45 14.58
CA VAL A 33 10.56 -17.22 16.02
C VAL A 33 11.83 -17.90 16.48
N GLU A 34 11.99 -19.19 16.18
CA GLU A 34 13.17 -19.97 16.56
C GLU A 34 14.46 -19.36 15.96
N THR A 35 14.45 -19.07 14.64
CA THR A 35 15.64 -18.54 13.97
C THR A 35 16.07 -17.17 14.51
N ILE A 36 15.11 -16.26 14.80
CA ILE A 36 15.43 -14.95 15.38
C ILE A 36 16.02 -15.12 16.78
N ASN A 37 15.43 -15.96 17.63
CA ASN A 37 15.86 -16.13 19.02
C ASN A 37 17.19 -16.87 19.12
N GLU A 38 17.43 -17.89 18.30
CA GLU A 38 18.71 -18.59 18.22
C GLU A 38 19.85 -17.65 17.77
N GLY A 39 19.56 -16.77 16.82
CA GLY A 39 20.52 -15.77 16.36
C GLY A 39 20.65 -14.56 17.27
N GLY A 40 19.65 -14.23 18.08
CA GLY A 40 19.59 -13.00 18.89
C GLY A 40 19.36 -11.73 18.07
N GLY A 41 18.83 -11.86 16.86
CA GLY A 41 18.59 -10.73 15.96
C GLY A 41 18.27 -11.13 14.52
N LEU A 42 18.46 -10.19 13.62
CA LEU A 42 18.17 -10.37 12.20
C LEU A 42 19.19 -9.62 11.31
N TRP A 43 19.25 -10.02 10.06
CA TRP A 43 20.08 -9.38 9.05
C TRP A 43 19.26 -8.47 8.15
N VAL A 44 19.77 -7.29 7.87
CA VAL A 44 19.23 -6.38 6.84
C VAL A 44 20.31 -6.19 5.78
N ARG A 45 19.99 -6.58 4.56
CA ARG A 45 20.85 -6.35 3.40
C ARG A 45 20.32 -5.16 2.61
N ARG A 46 21.07 -4.07 2.63
CA ARG A 46 20.83 -2.96 1.71
C ARG A 46 21.36 -3.32 0.33
N LYS A 47 20.50 -3.39 -0.66
CA LYS A 47 20.91 -3.55 -2.04
C LYS A 47 21.43 -2.21 -2.55
N ALA A 48 22.72 -2.11 -2.72
CA ALA A 48 23.47 -0.99 -3.28
C ALA A 48 24.47 -1.54 -4.29
N ASP A 49 25.24 -0.67 -4.95
CA ASP A 49 26.33 -1.10 -5.85
C ASP A 49 27.34 -2.00 -5.14
N LEU A 50 27.57 -1.72 -3.86
CA LEU A 50 28.24 -2.64 -2.93
C LEU A 50 27.21 -3.04 -1.86
N PRO A 51 26.63 -4.25 -1.92
CA PRO A 51 25.67 -4.71 -0.94
C PRO A 51 26.28 -4.73 0.46
N GLU A 52 25.57 -4.10 1.39
CA GLU A 52 25.97 -4.05 2.79
C GLU A 52 25.01 -4.91 3.62
N ASP A 53 25.56 -5.92 4.29
CA ASP A 53 24.86 -6.74 5.27
C ASP A 53 25.04 -6.11 6.65
N ARG A 54 23.94 -5.71 7.27
CA ARG A 54 23.91 -5.14 8.60
C ARG A 54 23.24 -6.13 9.55
N TRP A 55 23.92 -6.43 10.65
CA TRP A 55 23.35 -7.15 11.77
C TRP A 55 22.54 -6.19 12.66
N VAL A 56 21.31 -6.58 12.99
CA VAL A 56 20.40 -5.88 13.91
C VAL A 56 20.18 -6.80 15.11
N GLY A 57 20.98 -6.60 16.15
CA GLY A 57 20.94 -7.39 17.38
C GLY A 57 19.84 -6.95 18.35
N GLU A 58 19.68 -7.70 19.45
CA GLU A 58 18.68 -7.45 20.49
C GLU A 58 17.24 -7.34 19.94
N VAL A 59 16.95 -8.16 18.93
CA VAL A 59 15.61 -8.41 18.42
C VAL A 59 15.23 -9.82 18.81
N SER A 60 14.17 -9.96 19.57
CA SER A 60 13.58 -11.24 19.92
C SER A 60 12.25 -11.46 19.21
N ALA A 61 11.78 -12.70 19.21
CA ALA A 61 10.48 -13.04 18.65
C ALA A 61 9.72 -13.98 19.56
N VAL A 62 8.39 -13.85 19.56
CA VAL A 62 7.48 -14.72 20.30
C VAL A 62 6.39 -15.25 19.40
N SER A 63 5.85 -16.42 19.74
CA SER A 63 4.71 -16.96 19.04
C SER A 63 3.46 -16.13 19.29
N LEU A 64 2.61 -15.98 18.27
CA LEU A 64 1.30 -15.35 18.40
C LEU A 64 0.43 -16.06 19.47
N TRP A 65 0.67 -17.32 19.70
CA TRP A 65 -0.07 -18.16 20.67
C TRP A 65 0.66 -18.33 22.01
N ASP A 66 1.70 -17.52 22.28
CA ASP A 66 2.41 -17.56 23.55
C ASP A 66 1.53 -17.03 24.69
N PRO A 67 1.25 -17.82 25.73
CA PRO A 67 0.42 -17.40 26.85
C PRO A 67 1.05 -16.26 27.68
N GLY A 68 2.35 -16.05 27.55
CA GLY A 68 3.08 -14.95 28.19
C GLY A 68 2.99 -13.61 27.47
N LEU A 69 2.41 -13.59 26.26
CA LEU A 69 2.33 -12.39 25.43
C LEU A 69 1.68 -11.17 26.13
N PRO A 70 0.58 -11.30 26.90
CA PRO A 70 0.02 -10.17 27.66
C PRO A 70 1.00 -9.57 28.69
N ARG A 71 1.80 -10.39 29.38
CA ARG A 71 2.82 -9.91 30.33
C ARG A 71 3.93 -9.11 29.65
N LEU A 72 4.30 -9.50 28.44
CA LEU A 72 5.26 -8.70 27.65
C LEU A 72 4.66 -7.34 27.28
N ALA A 73 3.38 -7.30 26.95
CA ALA A 73 2.67 -6.07 26.61
C ALA A 73 2.53 -5.09 27.79
N GLU A 74 2.49 -5.56 29.04
CA GLU A 74 2.42 -4.72 30.24
C GLU A 74 3.52 -3.66 30.29
N ARG A 75 4.72 -3.98 29.77
CA ARG A 75 5.89 -3.11 29.75
C ARG A 75 6.11 -2.41 28.40
N ALA A 76 5.21 -2.58 27.45
CA ALA A 76 5.38 -2.00 26.13
C ALA A 76 5.16 -0.48 26.16
N ASP A 77 6.14 0.29 25.71
CA ASP A 77 6.02 1.73 25.54
C ASP A 77 5.41 2.10 24.19
N LEU A 78 5.54 1.23 23.19
CA LEU A 78 4.96 1.38 21.85
C LEU A 78 4.47 0.02 21.35
N LEU A 79 3.27 0.01 20.79
CA LEU A 79 2.74 -1.14 20.05
C LEU A 79 2.71 -0.83 18.55
N ALA A 80 2.88 -1.84 17.71
CA ALA A 80 2.83 -1.63 16.27
C ALA A 80 2.32 -2.86 15.52
N THR A 81 1.74 -2.65 14.33
CA THR A 81 1.31 -3.71 13.42
C THR A 81 2.02 -3.62 12.09
N ALA A 82 2.37 -4.77 11.51
CA ALA A 82 2.90 -4.92 10.15
C ALA A 82 2.52 -6.30 9.60
N VAL A 83 1.23 -6.56 9.51
CA VAL A 83 0.63 -7.86 9.14
C VAL A 83 0.04 -7.89 7.73
N GLY A 84 -0.10 -6.69 7.12
CA GLY A 84 -0.82 -6.47 5.88
C GLY A 84 -2.29 -6.07 6.12
N ALA A 85 -2.82 -5.21 5.24
CA ALA A 85 -4.12 -4.58 5.43
C ALA A 85 -5.29 -5.58 5.56
N SER A 86 -5.26 -6.68 4.80
CA SER A 86 -6.28 -7.73 4.85
C SER A 86 -6.36 -8.47 6.18
N ALA A 87 -5.30 -8.43 7.00
CA ALA A 87 -5.28 -9.07 8.32
C ALA A 87 -5.77 -8.14 9.44
N LEU A 88 -5.82 -6.82 9.23
CA LEU A 88 -6.20 -5.85 10.27
C LEU A 88 -7.55 -6.12 10.93
N PRO A 89 -8.62 -6.52 10.19
CA PRO A 89 -9.91 -6.87 10.81
C PRO A 89 -9.83 -8.01 11.83
N HIS A 90 -8.76 -8.80 11.81
CA HIS A 90 -8.56 -9.94 12.73
C HIS A 90 -7.51 -9.67 13.81
N VAL A 91 -6.81 -8.54 13.73
CA VAL A 91 -5.74 -8.20 14.70
C VAL A 91 -6.32 -7.86 16.06
N GLY A 92 -7.56 -7.38 16.13
CA GLY A 92 -8.25 -7.09 17.39
C GLY A 92 -8.20 -8.22 18.40
N ARG A 93 -8.43 -9.47 17.96
CA ARG A 93 -8.35 -10.68 18.82
C ARG A 93 -7.03 -10.83 19.53
N THR A 94 -5.94 -10.46 18.86
CA THR A 94 -4.59 -10.52 19.42
C THR A 94 -4.28 -9.30 20.26
N LEU A 95 -4.57 -8.11 19.73
CA LEU A 95 -4.07 -6.86 20.29
C LEU A 95 -4.95 -6.35 21.46
N ALA A 96 -6.25 -6.64 21.48
CA ALA A 96 -7.14 -6.17 22.55
C ALA A 96 -6.73 -6.69 23.95
N PRO A 97 -6.45 -8.00 24.17
CA PRO A 97 -5.95 -8.47 25.47
C PRO A 97 -4.58 -7.87 25.82
N LEU A 98 -3.72 -7.57 24.85
CA LEU A 98 -2.42 -6.94 25.09
C LEU A 98 -2.60 -5.49 25.57
N LEU A 99 -3.49 -4.73 24.91
CA LEU A 99 -3.83 -3.37 25.33
C LEU A 99 -4.49 -3.36 26.72
N ARG A 100 -5.36 -4.32 27.01
CA ARG A 100 -5.93 -4.44 28.37
C ARG A 100 -4.86 -4.64 29.41
N ALA A 101 -3.94 -5.57 29.22
CA ALA A 101 -2.82 -5.84 30.13
C ALA A 101 -1.96 -4.58 30.30
N ARG A 102 -1.60 -3.91 29.21
CA ARG A 102 -0.83 -2.65 29.26
C ARG A 102 -1.52 -1.54 30.02
N LEU A 103 -2.83 -1.33 29.79
CA LEU A 103 -3.62 -0.29 30.45
C LEU A 103 -3.89 -0.59 31.94
N ALA A 104 -3.89 -1.85 32.33
CA ALA A 104 -3.99 -2.27 33.72
C ALA A 104 -2.66 -2.09 34.49
N ALA A 105 -1.53 -2.32 33.82
CA ALA A 105 -0.20 -2.25 34.40
C ALA A 105 0.31 -0.80 34.59
N SER A 106 -0.17 0.16 33.78
CA SER A 106 0.34 1.54 33.81
C SER A 106 -0.76 2.54 33.44
N GLU A 107 -0.78 3.68 34.11
CA GLU A 107 -1.64 4.83 33.77
C GLU A 107 -1.07 5.66 32.58
N ALA A 108 0.19 5.46 32.21
CA ALA A 108 0.80 6.15 31.09
C ALA A 108 0.09 5.78 29.77
N PRO A 109 -0.10 6.74 28.86
CA PRO A 109 -0.66 6.47 27.55
C PRO A 109 0.25 5.55 26.72
N VAL A 110 -0.33 4.91 25.72
CA VAL A 110 0.39 4.08 24.77
C VAL A 110 -0.11 4.36 23.36
N ASN A 111 0.83 4.44 22.41
CA ASN A 111 0.49 4.56 21.01
C ASN A 111 0.59 3.22 20.31
N VAL A 112 -0.25 3.04 19.30
CA VAL A 112 -0.25 1.92 18.35
C VAL A 112 -0.05 2.49 16.96
N ILE A 113 1.00 2.05 16.26
CA ILE A 113 1.29 2.50 14.90
C ILE A 113 1.03 1.36 13.92
N THR A 114 0.23 1.64 12.89
CA THR A 114 -0.02 0.73 11.77
C THR A 114 0.96 1.02 10.63
N PHE A 115 1.78 0.03 10.28
CA PHE A 115 2.74 0.10 9.16
C PHE A 115 2.22 -0.60 7.90
N GLU A 116 0.93 -0.68 7.75
CA GLU A 116 0.26 -1.26 6.59
C GLU A 116 0.19 -0.26 5.42
N ASN A 117 0.37 -0.76 4.22
CA ASN A 117 0.26 0.04 3.01
C ASN A 117 -1.22 0.26 2.63
N HIS A 118 -1.97 0.94 3.50
CA HIS A 118 -3.40 1.17 3.38
C HIS A 118 -3.82 2.46 4.11
N ARG A 119 -4.58 3.34 3.43
CA ARG A 119 -5.00 4.65 3.95
C ARG A 119 -5.81 4.56 5.24
N ARG A 120 -6.69 3.59 5.33
CA ARG A 120 -7.59 3.38 6.48
C ARG A 120 -7.09 2.31 7.45
N ALA A 121 -5.77 2.07 7.51
CA ALA A 121 -5.22 1.07 8.41
C ALA A 121 -5.53 1.37 9.90
N PRO A 122 -5.38 2.61 10.39
CA PRO A 122 -5.72 2.94 11.77
C PRO A 122 -7.19 2.71 12.11
N GLU A 123 -8.11 3.10 11.23
CA GLU A 123 -9.55 2.93 11.42
C GLU A 123 -9.96 1.45 11.41
N LEU A 124 -9.40 0.66 10.49
CA LEU A 124 -9.64 -0.78 10.45
C LEU A 124 -9.17 -1.46 11.73
N LEU A 125 -8.00 -1.06 12.24
CA LEU A 125 -7.50 -1.58 13.50
C LEU A 125 -8.37 -1.15 14.68
N ALA A 126 -8.74 0.13 14.75
CA ALA A 126 -9.61 0.65 15.82
C ALA A 126 -10.97 -0.07 15.84
N ALA A 127 -11.60 -0.26 14.68
CA ALA A 127 -12.84 -0.99 14.56
C ALA A 127 -12.70 -2.44 15.06
N SER A 128 -11.65 -3.15 14.64
CA SER A 128 -11.36 -4.50 15.07
C SER A 128 -11.13 -4.62 16.60
N LEU A 129 -10.46 -3.62 17.19
CA LEU A 129 -10.24 -3.56 18.64
C LEU A 129 -11.52 -3.33 19.41
N ILE A 130 -12.40 -2.44 18.94
CA ILE A 130 -13.69 -2.11 19.59
C ILE A 130 -14.67 -3.28 19.45
N GLU A 131 -14.67 -3.98 18.33
CA GLU A 131 -15.47 -5.20 18.11
C GLU A 131 -15.07 -6.29 19.09
N GLU A 132 -13.78 -6.52 19.29
CA GLU A 132 -13.27 -7.54 20.19
C GLU A 132 -13.42 -7.16 21.67
N ASP A 133 -13.22 -5.89 21.99
CA ASP A 133 -13.30 -5.35 23.35
C ASP A 133 -13.90 -3.95 23.40
N PRO A 134 -15.22 -3.82 23.60
CA PRO A 134 -15.91 -2.53 23.66
C PRO A 134 -15.39 -1.58 24.78
N PHE A 135 -14.71 -2.10 25.81
CA PHE A 135 -14.07 -1.26 26.84
C PHE A 135 -13.01 -0.34 26.22
N LEU A 136 -12.31 -0.79 25.19
CA LEU A 136 -11.27 -0.02 24.51
C LEU A 136 -11.83 1.22 23.81
N ALA A 137 -13.11 1.24 23.41
CA ALA A 137 -13.74 2.39 22.79
C ALA A 137 -13.61 3.67 23.65
N ARG A 138 -13.68 3.51 25.00
CA ARG A 138 -13.54 4.63 25.95
C ARG A 138 -12.09 5.04 26.21
N LYS A 139 -11.12 4.23 25.78
CA LYS A 139 -9.69 4.44 26.01
C LYS A 139 -8.98 4.99 24.78
N ILE A 140 -9.48 4.65 23.57
CA ILE A 140 -8.99 5.20 22.32
C ILE A 140 -9.17 6.73 22.35
N CYS A 141 -8.19 7.46 21.86
CA CYS A 141 -8.05 8.91 21.90
C CYS A 141 -7.81 9.53 23.29
N ARG A 142 -7.95 8.77 24.39
CA ARG A 142 -7.66 9.28 25.73
C ARG A 142 -6.37 8.72 26.33
N ARG A 143 -6.13 7.43 26.14
CA ARG A 143 -4.97 6.69 26.65
C ARG A 143 -4.33 5.77 25.61
N VAL A 144 -5.04 5.50 24.51
CA VAL A 144 -4.54 4.72 23.38
C VAL A 144 -4.65 5.57 22.13
N GLY A 145 -3.52 5.97 21.56
CA GLY A 145 -3.45 6.58 20.25
C GLY A 145 -3.35 5.48 19.20
N ILE A 146 -4.06 5.61 18.06
CA ILE A 146 -3.96 4.68 16.95
C ILE A 146 -3.70 5.49 15.68
N GLY A 147 -2.45 5.49 15.23
CA GLY A 147 -2.02 6.23 14.05
C GLY A 147 -1.44 5.34 12.97
N GLY A 148 -1.37 5.87 11.75
CA GLY A 148 -0.72 5.22 10.62
C GLY A 148 0.69 5.71 10.39
N ALA A 149 1.50 4.91 9.70
CA ALA A 149 2.80 5.32 9.21
C ALA A 149 2.95 5.00 7.71
N ALA A 150 3.26 6.04 6.91
CA ALA A 150 3.59 5.90 5.51
C ALA A 150 5.10 5.70 5.36
N VAL A 151 5.51 4.51 4.91
CA VAL A 151 6.92 4.14 4.74
C VAL A 151 7.28 4.10 3.26
N TRP A 152 8.30 4.87 2.85
CA TRP A 152 8.83 4.93 1.48
C TRP A 152 10.05 4.04 1.30
N ARG A 153 9.96 2.80 1.77
CA ARG A 153 11.00 1.79 1.58
C ARG A 153 10.41 0.57 0.88
N THR A 154 11.10 0.05 -0.11
CA THR A 154 10.81 -1.25 -0.69
C THR A 154 11.57 -2.33 0.08
N ILE A 155 10.86 -3.38 0.48
CA ILE A 155 11.45 -4.56 1.10
C ILE A 155 11.09 -5.73 0.22
N SER A 156 12.07 -6.15 -0.57
CA SER A 156 11.81 -7.07 -1.67
C SER A 156 11.71 -8.52 -1.24
N ARG A 157 12.48 -8.92 -0.22
CA ARG A 157 12.59 -10.33 0.15
C ARG A 157 12.85 -10.55 1.64
N ARG A 158 12.27 -11.63 2.17
CA ARG A 158 12.68 -12.25 3.44
C ARG A 158 13.23 -13.63 3.14
N THR A 159 14.40 -13.94 3.65
CA THR A 159 15.07 -15.25 3.52
C THR A 159 15.39 -15.78 4.90
N ILE A 160 15.07 -17.05 5.15
CA ILE A 160 15.44 -17.77 6.37
C ILE A 160 16.57 -18.72 5.98
N THR A 161 17.71 -18.60 6.65
CA THR A 161 18.90 -19.44 6.44
C THR A 161 19.39 -19.97 7.77
N ARG A 162 20.39 -20.84 7.75
CA ARG A 162 21.10 -21.29 8.97
C ARG A 162 21.81 -20.13 9.71
N GLN A 163 22.09 -19.03 9.01
CA GLN A 163 22.75 -17.85 9.58
C GLN A 163 21.77 -16.84 10.17
N GLY A 164 20.46 -17.09 10.09
CA GLY A 164 19.42 -16.21 10.62
C GLY A 164 18.38 -15.78 9.58
N VAL A 165 17.49 -14.89 10.00
CA VAL A 165 16.51 -14.26 9.13
C VAL A 165 17.12 -13.03 8.50
N ARG A 166 17.04 -12.92 7.17
CA ARG A 166 17.55 -11.77 6.40
C ARG A 166 16.45 -11.11 5.60
N PHE A 167 16.48 -9.78 5.57
CA PHE A 167 15.59 -8.93 4.80
C PHE A 167 16.39 -8.12 3.79
N ASP A 168 16.04 -8.25 2.51
CA ASP A 168 16.63 -7.44 1.44
C ASP A 168 15.82 -6.15 1.31
N VAL A 169 16.47 -4.98 1.46
CA VAL A 169 15.84 -3.68 1.50
C VAL A 169 16.42 -2.73 0.45
N GLU A 170 15.59 -1.82 -0.02
CA GLU A 170 15.90 -0.89 -1.11
C GLU A 170 15.19 0.45 -0.89
N GLY A 171 15.74 1.52 -1.49
CA GLY A 171 15.12 2.84 -1.48
C GLY A 171 15.44 3.69 -0.25
N ALA A 172 14.66 4.75 -0.09
CA ALA A 172 14.83 5.74 0.96
C ALA A 172 14.35 5.21 2.33
N ASP A 173 14.88 5.81 3.39
CA ASP A 173 14.51 5.55 4.77
C ASP A 173 13.54 6.63 5.28
N GLU A 174 12.42 6.82 4.57
CA GLU A 174 11.43 7.81 4.92
C GLU A 174 10.23 7.15 5.60
N CYS A 175 9.83 7.70 6.74
CA CYS A 175 8.68 7.25 7.51
C CYS A 175 7.93 8.46 8.07
N TYR A 176 6.66 8.57 7.74
CA TYR A 176 5.77 9.66 8.14
C TYR A 176 4.65 9.11 9.01
N ALA A 177 4.58 9.48 10.29
CA ALA A 177 3.53 9.03 11.20
C ALA A 177 2.54 10.16 11.53
N ASP A 178 1.29 9.78 11.77
CA ASP A 178 0.19 10.70 12.06
C ASP A 178 0.29 11.29 13.48
N ALA A 179 0.71 12.55 13.58
CA ALA A 179 0.84 13.23 14.85
C ALA A 179 -0.51 13.52 15.54
N LEU A 180 -1.61 13.64 14.79
CA LEU A 180 -2.91 14.00 15.35
C LEU A 180 -3.69 12.79 15.90
N ALA A 181 -3.39 11.60 15.41
CA ALA A 181 -4.02 10.36 15.83
C ALA A 181 -3.31 9.71 17.04
N LEU A 182 -2.13 10.20 17.40
CA LEU A 182 -1.32 9.67 18.48
C LEU A 182 -1.44 10.54 19.74
N ILE A 183 -1.29 9.91 20.92
CA ILE A 183 -1.33 10.59 22.21
C ILE A 183 0.01 11.31 22.45
N PRO A 184 0.00 12.61 22.81
CA PRO A 184 1.20 13.34 23.19
C PRO A 184 1.94 12.74 24.41
N ASN A 185 3.24 13.02 24.51
CA ASN A 185 4.11 12.54 25.58
C ASN A 185 4.24 11.01 25.69
N ALA A 186 3.92 10.30 24.60
CA ALA A 186 4.19 8.88 24.44
C ALA A 186 4.86 8.66 23.09
N PRO A 187 5.72 7.61 22.94
CA PRO A 187 6.39 7.30 21.68
C PRO A 187 5.41 7.16 20.49
N PRO A 188 5.77 7.69 19.31
CA PRO A 188 7.01 8.40 18.97
C PRO A 188 6.94 9.92 19.16
N LEU A 189 5.83 10.48 19.70
CA LEU A 189 5.61 11.92 19.83
C LEU A 189 6.50 12.59 20.89
N ASP A 190 7.15 11.82 21.72
CA ASP A 190 8.11 12.28 22.74
C ASP A 190 9.53 12.47 22.17
N GLY A 191 9.73 12.27 20.84
CA GLY A 191 11.04 12.35 20.18
C GLY A 191 11.93 11.14 20.40
N SER A 192 11.44 10.07 21.05
CA SER A 192 12.24 8.86 21.34
C SER A 192 12.56 8.00 20.13
N VAL A 193 11.95 8.28 18.97
CA VAL A 193 12.18 7.53 17.72
C VAL A 193 12.61 8.46 16.59
N PRO A 194 13.89 8.87 16.56
CA PRO A 194 14.42 9.63 15.43
C PRO A 194 14.30 8.79 14.15
N GLY A 195 13.98 9.45 13.04
CA GLY A 195 13.73 8.78 11.75
C GLY A 195 12.24 8.48 11.48
N ILE A 196 11.35 8.77 12.43
CA ILE A 196 9.92 8.94 12.16
C ILE A 196 9.62 10.45 12.09
N GLU A 197 9.27 10.92 10.92
CA GLU A 197 8.79 12.29 10.74
C GLU A 197 7.30 12.38 11.11
N LEU A 198 6.96 13.27 12.02
CA LEU A 198 5.61 13.48 12.48
C LEU A 198 4.88 14.46 11.55
N VAL A 199 3.78 14.03 10.96
CA VAL A 199 2.98 14.81 10.02
C VAL A 199 1.57 15.01 10.54
N ARG A 200 0.94 16.11 10.13
CA ARG A 200 -0.44 16.41 10.52
C ARG A 200 -1.47 15.53 9.81
N SER A 201 -1.12 14.97 8.67
CA SER A 201 -1.99 14.09 7.89
C SER A 201 -1.17 12.92 7.33
N PHE A 202 -1.28 11.79 7.97
CA PHE A 202 -0.81 10.51 7.44
C PHE A 202 -1.50 10.17 6.11
N ASP A 203 -2.81 10.48 6.00
CA ASP A 203 -3.60 10.17 4.82
C ASP A 203 -3.05 10.88 3.58
N ASP A 204 -2.62 12.15 3.69
CA ASP A 204 -2.02 12.88 2.57
C ASP A 204 -0.72 12.20 2.09
N ARG A 205 0.12 11.73 3.04
CA ARG A 205 1.36 10.99 2.68
C ARG A 205 1.06 9.64 2.05
N MET A 206 0.01 8.96 2.52
CA MET A 206 -0.43 7.71 1.91
C MET A 206 -1.04 7.92 0.53
N ILE A 207 -1.80 8.98 0.31
CA ILE A 207 -2.32 9.37 -1.01
C ILE A 207 -1.16 9.59 -1.99
N GLU A 208 -0.18 10.42 -1.63
CA GLU A 208 0.99 10.64 -2.48
C GLU A 208 1.70 9.34 -2.84
N LYS A 209 1.95 8.49 -1.85
CA LYS A 209 2.61 7.20 -2.06
C LYS A 209 1.77 6.26 -2.91
N LEU A 210 0.51 6.05 -2.54
CA LEU A 210 -0.35 5.07 -3.21
C LEU A 210 -0.70 5.52 -4.63
N TRP A 211 -1.09 6.78 -4.80
CA TRP A 211 -1.61 7.25 -6.08
C TRP A 211 -0.50 7.62 -7.06
N ILE A 212 0.67 8.06 -6.61
CA ILE A 212 1.78 8.38 -7.52
C ILE A 212 2.69 7.16 -7.70
N PHE A 213 3.41 6.78 -6.62
CA PHE A 213 4.43 5.74 -6.72
C PHE A 213 3.83 4.35 -6.96
N ASN A 214 2.83 3.95 -6.17
CA ASN A 214 2.29 2.61 -6.29
C ASN A 214 1.39 2.42 -7.51
N SER A 215 0.81 3.48 -8.11
CA SER A 215 0.06 3.35 -9.36
C SER A 215 0.98 3.07 -10.54
N GLY A 216 2.06 3.84 -10.70
CA GLY A 216 3.07 3.58 -11.73
C GLY A 216 3.71 2.20 -11.59
N HIS A 217 4.00 1.78 -10.36
CA HIS A 217 4.54 0.45 -10.07
C HIS A 217 3.56 -0.67 -10.44
N ALA A 218 2.27 -0.52 -10.12
CA ALA A 218 1.23 -1.48 -10.50
C ALA A 218 1.02 -1.51 -12.03
N ALA A 219 1.00 -0.35 -12.69
CA ALA A 219 0.92 -0.25 -14.14
C ALA A 219 2.08 -0.99 -14.82
N ALA A 220 3.32 -0.77 -14.36
CA ALA A 220 4.49 -1.47 -14.88
C ALA A 220 4.37 -3.00 -14.73
N ALA A 221 3.80 -3.47 -13.61
CA ALA A 221 3.62 -4.90 -13.37
C ALA A 221 2.52 -5.50 -14.27
N TYR A 222 1.35 -4.89 -14.38
CA TYR A 222 0.26 -5.43 -15.20
C TYR A 222 0.57 -5.37 -16.68
N LEU A 223 1.13 -4.26 -17.17
CA LEU A 223 1.58 -4.12 -18.55
C LEU A 223 2.74 -5.07 -18.86
N GLY A 224 3.68 -5.21 -17.93
CA GLY A 224 4.79 -6.14 -18.04
C GLY A 224 4.35 -7.61 -18.07
N TRP A 225 3.33 -7.98 -17.27
CA TRP A 225 2.74 -9.32 -17.30
C TRP A 225 2.16 -9.64 -18.66
N GLN A 226 1.40 -8.74 -19.26
CA GLN A 226 0.89 -8.89 -20.64
C GLN A 226 1.99 -9.06 -21.68
N CYS A 227 3.16 -8.46 -21.44
CA CYS A 227 4.34 -8.59 -22.30
C CYS A 227 5.22 -9.81 -21.98
N GLY A 228 4.83 -10.68 -21.04
CA GLY A 228 5.61 -11.85 -20.62
C GLY A 228 6.90 -11.53 -19.85
N CYS A 229 7.03 -10.32 -19.29
CA CYS A 229 8.15 -9.94 -18.46
C CYS A 229 8.08 -10.65 -17.10
N ARG A 230 9.24 -10.91 -16.49
CA ARG A 230 9.34 -11.54 -15.16
C ARG A 230 9.49 -10.54 -14.03
N THR A 231 10.14 -9.41 -14.33
CA THR A 231 10.42 -8.36 -13.35
C THR A 231 9.91 -7.00 -13.83
N VAL A 232 9.65 -6.10 -12.87
CA VAL A 232 9.29 -4.71 -13.17
C VAL A 232 10.39 -4.02 -13.99
N ARG A 233 11.66 -4.31 -13.68
CA ARG A 233 12.81 -3.79 -14.46
C ARG A 233 12.75 -4.21 -15.92
N GLU A 234 12.47 -5.49 -16.22
CA GLU A 234 12.28 -5.95 -17.61
C GLU A 234 11.14 -5.23 -18.30
N ALA A 235 10.02 -5.02 -17.61
CA ALA A 235 8.89 -4.26 -18.10
C ALA A 235 9.28 -2.80 -18.42
N MET A 236 9.99 -2.14 -17.53
CA MET A 236 10.49 -0.77 -17.72
C MET A 236 11.57 -0.64 -18.80
N GLY A 237 12.25 -1.73 -19.13
CA GLY A 237 13.16 -1.82 -20.28
C GLY A 237 12.43 -1.83 -21.65
N ARG A 238 11.11 -2.03 -21.66
CA ARG A 238 10.29 -1.93 -22.89
C ARG A 238 9.83 -0.49 -23.10
N PRO A 239 10.22 0.19 -24.21
CA PRO A 239 9.89 1.61 -24.43
C PRO A 239 8.38 1.89 -24.37
N THR A 240 7.55 1.01 -24.90
CA THR A 240 6.09 1.14 -24.88
C THR A 240 5.51 1.09 -23.46
N VAL A 241 5.96 0.16 -22.62
CA VAL A 241 5.54 0.05 -21.22
C VAL A 241 6.01 1.28 -20.44
N ARG A 242 7.30 1.66 -20.59
CA ARG A 242 7.87 2.83 -19.92
C ARG A 242 7.10 4.12 -20.26
N ALA A 243 6.69 4.29 -21.52
CA ALA A 243 5.94 5.45 -21.95
C ALA A 243 4.56 5.53 -21.27
N VAL A 244 3.80 4.42 -21.25
CA VAL A 244 2.49 4.38 -20.56
C VAL A 244 2.65 4.58 -19.06
N VAL A 245 3.65 3.98 -18.42
CA VAL A 245 3.93 4.16 -16.99
C VAL A 245 4.27 5.62 -16.69
N ALA A 246 5.02 6.30 -17.56
CA ALA A 246 5.32 7.72 -17.39
C ALA A 246 4.05 8.58 -17.45
N GLU A 247 3.12 8.28 -18.36
CA GLU A 247 1.83 8.96 -18.44
C GLU A 247 0.97 8.68 -17.20
N VAL A 248 0.93 7.41 -16.71
CA VAL A 248 0.22 7.04 -15.46
C VAL A 248 0.74 7.85 -14.27
N VAL A 249 2.06 7.95 -14.11
CA VAL A 249 2.65 8.72 -13.01
C VAL A 249 2.31 10.20 -13.15
N THR A 250 2.33 10.74 -14.36
CA THR A 250 2.00 12.16 -14.64
C THR A 250 0.54 12.46 -14.31
N GLU A 251 -0.41 11.62 -14.79
CA GLU A 251 -1.82 11.76 -14.47
C GLU A 251 -2.06 11.64 -12.95
N ALA A 252 -1.39 10.70 -12.29
CA ALA A 252 -1.48 10.51 -10.84
C ALA A 252 -0.93 11.70 -10.04
N GLN A 253 0.17 12.34 -10.48
CA GLN A 253 0.70 13.57 -9.86
C GLN A 253 -0.31 14.72 -9.96
N GLN A 254 -0.91 14.91 -11.14
CA GLN A 254 -1.95 15.93 -11.35
C GLN A 254 -3.20 15.64 -10.51
N ALA A 255 -3.59 14.35 -10.38
CA ALA A 255 -4.71 13.93 -9.55
C ALA A 255 -4.48 14.25 -8.07
N VAL A 256 -3.29 13.93 -7.55
CA VAL A 256 -2.91 14.21 -6.15
C VAL A 256 -2.89 15.70 -5.87
N GLU A 257 -2.26 16.49 -6.74
CA GLU A 257 -2.22 17.95 -6.61
C GLU A 257 -3.63 18.53 -6.56
N ALA A 258 -4.48 18.17 -7.51
CA ALA A 258 -5.86 18.67 -7.58
C ALA A 258 -6.70 18.20 -6.37
N TYR A 259 -6.52 16.97 -5.90
CA TYR A 259 -7.25 16.41 -4.77
C TYR A 259 -6.84 17.08 -3.46
N LEU A 260 -5.54 17.15 -3.16
CA LEU A 260 -5.04 17.72 -1.92
C LEU A 260 -5.22 19.23 -1.84
N SER A 261 -5.10 19.97 -2.97
CA SER A 261 -5.35 21.42 -3.00
C SER A 261 -6.78 21.82 -2.63
N ARG A 262 -7.76 20.89 -2.79
CA ARG A 262 -9.16 21.14 -2.41
C ARG A 262 -9.47 20.72 -0.98
N ARG A 263 -8.53 20.07 -0.30
CA ARG A 263 -8.72 19.48 1.02
C ARG A 263 -8.20 20.44 2.11
N PRO A 264 -9.06 20.95 3.00
CA PRO A 264 -8.62 21.89 4.05
C PRO A 264 -7.55 21.25 4.95
N GLY A 265 -6.47 21.99 5.16
CA GLY A 265 -5.38 21.57 6.06
C GLY A 265 -4.37 20.59 5.46
N SER A 266 -4.56 20.15 4.22
CA SER A 266 -3.57 19.34 3.51
C SER A 266 -2.32 20.15 3.17
N VAL A 267 -1.17 19.48 3.23
CA VAL A 267 0.13 20.05 2.88
C VAL A 267 0.70 19.28 1.70
N LEU A 268 0.78 19.95 0.55
CA LEU A 268 1.47 19.40 -0.63
C LEU A 268 2.98 19.45 -0.39
N LEU A 269 3.64 18.32 -0.54
CA LEU A 269 5.10 18.30 -0.68
C LEU A 269 5.51 18.62 -2.14
N PRO A 270 6.72 19.12 -2.35
CA PRO A 270 7.28 19.21 -3.68
C PRO A 270 7.20 17.83 -4.38
N PRO A 271 6.63 17.75 -5.60
CA PRO A 271 6.48 16.49 -6.28
C PRO A 271 7.86 15.87 -6.57
N ARG A 272 7.99 14.57 -6.39
CA ARG A 272 9.16 13.81 -6.83
C ARG A 272 9.25 13.91 -8.35
N SER A 273 10.47 14.06 -8.88
CA SER A 273 10.63 14.14 -10.33
C SER A 273 10.16 12.83 -10.99
N LEU A 274 9.48 12.95 -12.13
CA LEU A 274 9.04 11.82 -12.94
C LEU A 274 10.18 10.84 -13.21
N ASN A 275 11.35 11.36 -13.63
CA ASN A 275 12.51 10.52 -13.93
C ASN A 275 12.99 9.74 -12.71
N SER A 276 13.05 10.37 -11.52
CA SER A 276 13.44 9.69 -10.28
C SER A 276 12.51 8.53 -9.96
N ILE A 277 11.20 8.70 -10.19
CA ILE A 277 10.21 7.62 -9.97
C ILE A 277 10.43 6.49 -10.99
N LEU A 278 10.52 6.80 -12.28
CA LEU A 278 10.71 5.80 -13.34
C LEU A 278 12.04 5.05 -13.20
N ASP A 279 13.09 5.73 -12.79
CA ASP A 279 14.41 5.12 -12.59
C ASP A 279 14.41 4.20 -11.37
N SER A 280 13.62 4.49 -10.34
CA SER A 280 13.46 3.59 -9.18
C SER A 280 12.80 2.26 -9.58
N TYR A 281 11.88 2.24 -10.54
CA TYR A 281 11.29 1.00 -11.07
C TYR A 281 12.25 0.22 -11.97
N ALA A 282 13.17 0.92 -12.63
CA ALA A 282 14.18 0.35 -13.51
C ALA A 282 15.49 -0.02 -12.79
N ASP A 283 15.61 0.26 -11.49
CA ASP A 283 16.84 0.06 -10.72
C ASP A 283 17.31 -1.39 -10.81
N PRO A 284 18.52 -1.66 -11.33
CA PRO A 284 19.05 -3.02 -11.46
C PRO A 284 19.30 -3.72 -10.11
N ARG A 285 19.37 -2.94 -9.03
CA ARG A 285 19.53 -3.45 -7.66
C ARG A 285 18.23 -4.00 -7.09
N VAL A 286 17.08 -3.61 -7.70
CA VAL A 286 15.74 -4.03 -7.29
C VAL A 286 15.29 -5.22 -8.14
N GLU A 287 15.26 -6.40 -7.55
CA GLU A 287 14.63 -7.56 -8.16
C GLU A 287 13.18 -7.63 -7.71
N ASP A 288 12.29 -7.00 -8.47
CA ASP A 288 10.87 -6.92 -8.15
C ASP A 288 10.05 -7.82 -9.09
N PRO A 289 9.71 -9.06 -8.66
CA PRO A 289 8.96 -9.97 -9.50
C PRO A 289 7.57 -9.42 -9.82
N ILE A 290 7.15 -9.47 -11.09
CA ILE A 290 5.84 -9.03 -11.54
C ILE A 290 4.72 -9.68 -10.73
N LEU A 291 4.79 -11.00 -10.50
CA LEU A 291 3.76 -11.73 -9.75
C LEU A 291 3.61 -11.23 -8.30
N ARG A 292 4.68 -10.73 -7.68
CA ARG A 292 4.61 -10.10 -6.36
C ARG A 292 3.91 -8.75 -6.42
N VAL A 293 4.21 -7.93 -7.41
CA VAL A 293 3.67 -6.58 -7.55
C VAL A 293 2.23 -6.59 -8.07
N ALA A 294 1.91 -7.47 -9.02
CA ALA A 294 0.59 -7.58 -9.64
C ALA A 294 -0.46 -8.26 -8.73
N ARG A 295 -0.05 -9.04 -7.72
CA ARG A 295 -0.98 -9.77 -6.84
C ARG A 295 -2.08 -8.89 -6.26
N GLU A 296 -3.21 -9.49 -5.91
CA GLU A 296 -4.38 -8.83 -5.31
C GLU A 296 -4.97 -7.71 -6.22
N PRO A 297 -5.33 -8.01 -7.47
CA PRO A 297 -5.83 -7.00 -8.41
C PRO A 297 -7.12 -6.34 -7.93
N ARG A 298 -8.02 -7.07 -7.28
CA ARG A 298 -9.29 -6.55 -6.77
C ARG A 298 -9.08 -5.39 -5.78
N ARG A 299 -8.11 -5.54 -4.87
CA ARG A 299 -7.76 -4.48 -3.92
C ARG A 299 -7.22 -3.24 -4.63
N LYS A 300 -6.39 -3.41 -5.67
CA LYS A 300 -5.79 -2.29 -6.41
C LYS A 300 -6.78 -1.53 -7.28
N LEU A 301 -7.89 -2.17 -7.63
CA LEU A 301 -9.02 -1.59 -8.36
C LEU A 301 -10.10 -1.03 -7.43
N ALA A 302 -9.94 -1.09 -6.09
CA ALA A 302 -10.86 -0.48 -5.15
C ALA A 302 -10.87 1.06 -5.26
N ALA A 303 -11.98 1.69 -4.87
CA ALA A 303 -12.28 3.11 -5.06
C ALA A 303 -11.18 4.08 -4.61
N ASP A 304 -10.55 3.80 -3.47
CA ASP A 304 -9.56 4.66 -2.81
C ASP A 304 -8.11 4.16 -2.94
N ASP A 305 -7.92 3.04 -3.67
CA ASP A 305 -6.58 2.47 -3.89
C ASP A 305 -5.91 3.12 -5.12
N ARG A 306 -4.77 2.61 -5.49
CA ARG A 306 -3.77 3.20 -6.38
C ARG A 306 -4.15 3.39 -7.85
N LEU A 307 -5.13 2.67 -8.39
CA LEU A 307 -5.53 2.81 -9.78
C LEU A 307 -6.83 3.61 -9.92
N THR A 308 -7.87 3.21 -9.22
CA THR A 308 -9.20 3.85 -9.31
C THR A 308 -9.24 5.21 -8.62
N GLY A 309 -8.61 5.33 -7.43
CA GLY A 309 -8.57 6.58 -6.68
C GLY A 309 -8.05 7.78 -7.48
N PRO A 310 -6.84 7.72 -8.06
CA PRO A 310 -6.35 8.81 -8.91
C PRO A 310 -7.17 9.01 -10.18
N GLY A 311 -7.75 7.95 -10.78
CA GLY A 311 -8.64 8.05 -11.92
C GLY A 311 -9.89 8.89 -11.63
N ILE A 312 -10.54 8.63 -10.50
CA ILE A 312 -11.69 9.42 -10.00
C ILE A 312 -11.25 10.89 -9.77
N ALA A 313 -10.10 11.11 -9.14
CA ALA A 313 -9.61 12.44 -8.85
C ALA A 313 -9.27 13.24 -10.13
N CYS A 314 -8.77 12.59 -11.18
CA CYS A 314 -8.56 13.19 -12.49
C CYS A 314 -9.88 13.74 -13.07
N LEU A 315 -10.91 12.91 -13.13
CA LEU A 315 -12.23 13.33 -13.66
C LEU A 315 -12.83 14.45 -12.81
N ALA A 316 -12.72 14.37 -11.48
CA ALA A 316 -13.14 15.44 -10.58
C ALA A 316 -12.38 16.76 -10.81
N ALA A 317 -11.16 16.67 -11.31
CA ALA A 317 -10.34 17.82 -11.67
C ALA A 317 -10.61 18.34 -13.10
N GLY A 318 -11.39 17.62 -13.90
CA GLY A 318 -11.82 18.02 -15.24
C GLY A 318 -10.91 17.54 -16.36
N PHE A 319 -10.09 16.50 -16.14
CA PHE A 319 -9.27 15.89 -17.19
C PHE A 319 -9.41 14.37 -17.22
N ARG A 320 -9.22 13.77 -18.40
CA ARG A 320 -9.45 12.34 -18.62
C ARG A 320 -8.19 11.52 -18.34
N PRO A 321 -8.28 10.49 -17.47
CA PRO A 321 -7.15 9.65 -17.08
C PRO A 321 -6.93 8.48 -18.05
N PHE A 322 -6.51 8.73 -19.27
CA PHE A 322 -6.37 7.68 -20.31
C PHE A 322 -5.32 6.63 -19.94
N ALA A 323 -4.18 7.04 -19.40
CA ALA A 323 -3.12 6.11 -19.05
C ALA A 323 -3.48 5.29 -17.79
N LEU A 324 -4.15 5.91 -16.81
CA LEU A 324 -4.69 5.19 -15.66
C LEU A 324 -5.79 4.19 -16.09
N ALA A 325 -6.66 4.57 -17.06
CA ALA A 325 -7.63 3.63 -17.62
C ALA A 325 -6.96 2.46 -18.32
N ASP A 326 -5.89 2.70 -19.08
CA ASP A 326 -5.06 1.65 -19.67
C ASP A 326 -4.46 0.72 -18.62
N ALA A 327 -3.98 1.26 -17.50
CA ALA A 327 -3.44 0.46 -16.40
C ALA A 327 -4.52 -0.36 -15.66
N MET A 328 -5.74 0.20 -15.50
CA MET A 328 -6.88 -0.52 -14.93
C MET A 328 -7.35 -1.65 -15.84
N ALA A 329 -7.44 -1.41 -17.15
CA ALA A 329 -7.77 -2.44 -18.13
C ALA A 329 -6.73 -3.59 -18.13
N ALA A 330 -5.44 -3.26 -17.99
CA ALA A 330 -4.40 -4.26 -17.84
C ALA A 330 -4.54 -5.06 -16.53
N ALA A 331 -4.97 -4.41 -15.44
CA ALA A 331 -5.22 -5.07 -14.17
C ALA A 331 -6.44 -6.00 -14.22
N LEU A 332 -7.52 -5.59 -14.92
CA LEU A 332 -8.69 -6.44 -15.17
C LEU A 332 -8.34 -7.68 -16.02
N SER A 333 -7.37 -7.57 -16.93
CA SER A 333 -6.92 -8.68 -17.76
C SER A 333 -5.91 -9.62 -17.07
N TYR A 334 -5.52 -9.33 -15.81
CA TYR A 334 -4.53 -10.13 -15.08
C TYR A 334 -5.14 -11.45 -14.59
N ALA A 335 -4.64 -12.58 -15.12
CA ALA A 335 -5.20 -13.92 -14.95
C ALA A 335 -4.15 -14.93 -14.43
N GLU A 336 -3.43 -14.58 -13.34
CA GLU A 336 -2.45 -15.47 -12.71
C GLU A 336 -3.16 -16.58 -11.90
N PRO A 337 -3.01 -17.87 -12.28
CA PRO A 337 -3.74 -18.97 -11.63
C PRO A 337 -3.41 -19.16 -10.15
N ASN A 338 -2.21 -18.77 -9.72
CA ASN A 338 -1.77 -18.88 -8.33
C ASN A 338 -2.17 -17.69 -7.46
N ASP A 339 -2.86 -16.69 -8.02
CA ASP A 339 -3.45 -15.57 -7.28
C ASP A 339 -4.96 -15.77 -7.14
N PRO A 340 -5.46 -16.11 -5.93
CA PRO A 340 -6.90 -16.33 -5.73
C PRO A 340 -7.76 -15.12 -6.11
N GLN A 341 -7.28 -13.89 -5.86
CA GLN A 341 -8.02 -12.69 -6.24
C GLN A 341 -8.06 -12.50 -7.77
N ALA A 342 -7.00 -12.85 -8.48
CA ALA A 342 -7.01 -12.83 -9.94
C ALA A 342 -7.98 -13.85 -10.50
N THR A 343 -7.98 -15.08 -9.96
CA THR A 343 -8.91 -16.14 -10.38
C THR A 343 -10.38 -15.75 -10.13
N ASP A 344 -10.68 -15.19 -8.97
CA ASP A 344 -12.03 -14.72 -8.65
C ASP A 344 -12.44 -13.53 -9.53
N LEU A 345 -11.50 -12.61 -9.81
CA LEU A 345 -11.72 -11.48 -10.71
C LEU A 345 -12.11 -11.94 -12.12
N GLN A 346 -11.37 -12.92 -12.68
CA GLN A 346 -11.67 -13.46 -14.03
C GLN A 346 -13.05 -14.11 -14.08
N ARG A 347 -13.44 -14.88 -13.07
CA ARG A 347 -14.78 -15.49 -13.00
C ARG A 347 -15.89 -14.44 -12.96
N GLU A 348 -15.71 -13.35 -12.23
CA GLU A 348 -16.68 -12.26 -12.19
C GLU A 348 -16.76 -11.53 -13.53
N ILE A 349 -15.63 -11.29 -14.19
CA ILE A 349 -15.58 -10.66 -15.51
C ILE A 349 -16.29 -11.53 -16.56
N GLU A 350 -16.11 -12.84 -16.53
CA GLU A 350 -16.82 -13.78 -17.40
C GLU A 350 -18.34 -13.73 -17.22
N LEU A 351 -18.81 -13.47 -16.00
CA LEU A 351 -20.24 -13.45 -15.66
C LEU A 351 -20.90 -12.08 -15.88
N LEU A 352 -20.19 -11.00 -15.60
CA LEU A 352 -20.77 -9.66 -15.47
C LEU A 352 -20.22 -8.65 -16.49
N GLY A 353 -19.10 -8.97 -17.13
CA GLY A 353 -18.33 -8.02 -17.93
C GLY A 353 -17.38 -7.15 -17.09
N PRO A 354 -16.34 -6.59 -17.73
CA PRO A 354 -15.29 -5.85 -17.05
C PRO A 354 -15.78 -4.51 -16.45
N GLU A 355 -16.74 -3.83 -17.11
CA GLU A 355 -17.28 -2.55 -16.65
C GLU A 355 -18.08 -2.72 -15.35
N GLU A 356 -18.97 -3.70 -15.29
CA GLU A 356 -19.77 -3.96 -14.09
C GLU A 356 -18.88 -4.38 -12.91
N VAL A 357 -17.86 -5.20 -13.18
CA VAL A 357 -16.89 -5.61 -12.16
C VAL A 357 -16.10 -4.42 -11.64
N LEU A 358 -15.60 -3.55 -12.53
CA LEU A 358 -14.91 -2.33 -12.14
C LEU A 358 -15.81 -1.39 -11.34
N ALA A 359 -17.05 -1.20 -11.81
CA ALA A 359 -18.04 -0.36 -11.13
C ALA A 359 -18.26 -0.81 -9.68
N ARG A 360 -18.42 -2.12 -9.44
CA ARG A 360 -18.56 -2.70 -8.10
C ARG A 360 -17.30 -2.50 -7.23
N LEU A 361 -16.12 -2.79 -7.77
CA LEU A 361 -14.86 -2.64 -7.05
C LEU A 361 -14.55 -1.18 -6.74
N GLY A 362 -14.80 -0.30 -7.69
CA GLY A 362 -14.58 1.14 -7.61
C GLY A 362 -15.69 1.91 -6.90
N SER A 363 -16.79 1.26 -6.51
CA SER A 363 -18.00 1.92 -5.98
C SER A 363 -18.50 3.04 -6.91
N LEU A 364 -18.49 2.77 -8.21
CA LEU A 364 -18.86 3.65 -9.31
C LEU A 364 -20.21 3.24 -9.92
N ASP A 365 -20.85 4.15 -10.65
CA ASP A 365 -21.93 3.77 -11.55
C ASP A 365 -21.34 3.13 -12.82
N PRO A 366 -21.94 2.04 -13.37
CA PRO A 366 -21.48 1.47 -14.65
C PRO A 366 -21.45 2.48 -15.80
N GLN A 367 -22.21 3.57 -15.74
CA GLN A 367 -22.21 4.65 -16.72
C GLN A 367 -21.22 5.76 -16.43
N ASP A 368 -20.44 5.68 -15.34
CA ASP A 368 -19.42 6.66 -15.04
C ASP A 368 -18.35 6.71 -16.15
N GLU A 369 -17.89 7.92 -16.47
CA GLU A 369 -16.92 8.16 -17.53
C GLU A 369 -15.63 7.33 -17.32
N LEU A 370 -15.19 7.12 -16.07
CA LEU A 370 -14.03 6.30 -15.79
C LEU A 370 -14.24 4.84 -16.20
N VAL A 371 -15.43 4.29 -15.89
CA VAL A 371 -15.78 2.90 -16.23
C VAL A 371 -15.78 2.73 -17.75
N GLN A 372 -16.38 3.68 -18.48
CA GLN A 372 -16.42 3.66 -19.94
C GLN A 372 -15.00 3.74 -20.56
N LEU A 373 -14.15 4.64 -20.06
CA LEU A 373 -12.76 4.74 -20.53
C LEU A 373 -11.96 3.44 -20.33
N VAL A 374 -12.21 2.75 -19.20
CA VAL A 374 -11.56 1.47 -18.92
C VAL A 374 -12.12 0.36 -19.80
N GLY A 375 -13.43 0.33 -20.03
CA GLY A 375 -14.09 -0.61 -20.93
C GLY A 375 -13.54 -0.50 -22.36
N ASP A 376 -13.49 0.72 -22.91
CA ASP A 376 -12.88 0.99 -24.23
C ASP A 376 -11.44 0.48 -24.32
N SER A 377 -10.64 0.72 -23.27
CA SER A 377 -9.27 0.26 -23.23
C SER A 377 -9.15 -1.26 -23.11
N TYR A 378 -10.04 -1.91 -22.37
CA TYR A 378 -10.09 -3.35 -22.20
C TYR A 378 -10.43 -4.06 -23.51
N GLU A 379 -11.44 -3.58 -24.23
CA GLU A 379 -11.83 -4.11 -25.54
C GLU A 379 -10.72 -3.98 -26.58
N CYS A 380 -10.07 -2.80 -26.69
CA CYS A 380 -8.96 -2.57 -27.59
C CYS A 380 -7.80 -3.55 -27.35
N ARG A 381 -7.53 -3.92 -26.09
CA ARG A 381 -6.48 -4.86 -25.71
C ARG A 381 -6.81 -6.28 -26.12
N ASN A 382 -8.05 -6.72 -25.92
CA ASN A 382 -8.48 -8.07 -26.28
C ASN A 382 -8.47 -8.28 -27.78
N VAL A 383 -8.90 -7.31 -28.59
CA VAL A 383 -8.81 -7.35 -30.05
C VAL A 383 -7.36 -7.48 -30.52
N THR A 384 -6.44 -6.70 -29.91
CA THR A 384 -5.01 -6.76 -30.28
C THR A 384 -4.39 -8.11 -29.92
N THR A 385 -4.77 -8.69 -28.80
CA THR A 385 -4.28 -10.02 -28.37
C THR A 385 -4.82 -11.13 -29.27
N ALA A 386 -6.09 -11.07 -29.67
CA ALA A 386 -6.69 -12.04 -30.59
C ALA A 386 -6.02 -12.00 -31.98
N LEU A 387 -5.79 -10.80 -32.54
CA LEU A 387 -5.12 -10.62 -33.82
C LEU A 387 -3.65 -11.11 -33.82
N SER A 388 -2.97 -11.01 -32.64
CA SER A 388 -1.60 -11.52 -32.51
C SER A 388 -1.53 -13.03 -32.27
N ALA A 389 -2.60 -13.67 -31.84
CA ALA A 389 -2.68 -15.12 -31.65
C ALA A 389 -2.80 -15.88 -32.99
N ASP A 390 -3.32 -15.23 -34.03
CA ASP A 390 -3.48 -15.78 -35.37
C ASP A 390 -2.22 -15.64 -36.25
N ASP A 391 -1.12 -15.06 -35.75
CA ASP A 391 0.16 -15.00 -36.50
C ASP A 391 0.97 -16.28 -36.32
N PRO A 392 1.10 -17.12 -37.39
CA PRO A 392 1.81 -18.40 -37.32
C PRO A 392 3.34 -18.25 -37.17
N THR A 393 3.88 -17.01 -37.17
CA THR A 393 5.34 -16.78 -37.09
C THR A 393 5.88 -16.67 -35.67
N GLY A 394 5.01 -16.72 -34.65
CA GLY A 394 5.40 -16.78 -33.22
C GLY A 394 6.15 -15.57 -32.69
N ARG A 395 6.24 -14.48 -33.42
CA ARG A 395 6.84 -13.23 -32.96
C ARG A 395 5.77 -12.34 -32.32
N ARG A 396 5.45 -12.60 -31.03
CA ARG A 396 4.65 -11.69 -30.21
C ARG A 396 5.43 -10.40 -29.95
N VAL A 397 5.32 -9.44 -30.80
CA VAL A 397 5.71 -8.04 -30.53
C VAL A 397 4.53 -7.18 -30.94
N PRO A 398 3.80 -6.56 -30.02
CA PRO A 398 2.89 -5.49 -30.40
C PRO A 398 3.73 -4.35 -30.97
N SER A 399 3.69 -4.13 -32.27
CA SER A 399 4.48 -3.11 -32.96
C SER A 399 4.03 -1.69 -32.67
N SER A 400 2.88 -1.51 -32.02
CA SER A 400 2.39 -0.24 -31.45
C SER A 400 1.19 -0.54 -30.55
N TRP A 401 1.13 0.06 -29.38
CA TRP A 401 -0.10 0.20 -28.63
C TRP A 401 -1.08 0.99 -29.49
N PRO A 402 -2.34 0.56 -29.67
CA PRO A 402 -3.32 1.39 -30.36
C PRO A 402 -3.42 2.71 -29.61
N ARG A 403 -2.98 3.78 -30.25
CA ARG A 403 -3.25 5.14 -29.74
C ARG A 403 -4.76 5.31 -29.79
N ASN A 404 -5.40 5.44 -28.64
CA ASN A 404 -6.81 5.82 -28.60
C ASN A 404 -6.98 7.06 -29.50
N PRO A 405 -7.83 7.01 -30.55
CA PRO A 405 -7.99 8.11 -31.49
C PRO A 405 -8.38 9.44 -30.82
N GLN A 406 -8.87 9.40 -29.59
CA GLN A 406 -9.26 10.56 -28.82
C GLN A 406 -8.08 11.27 -28.10
N ARG A 407 -6.86 10.72 -28.09
CA ARG A 407 -5.67 11.36 -27.52
C ARG A 407 -5.22 12.63 -28.28
N GLY A 408 -5.66 12.83 -29.52
CA GLY A 408 -5.28 13.95 -30.36
C GLY A 408 -6.22 15.15 -30.37
N ALA A 409 -7.35 15.11 -29.68
CA ALA A 409 -8.35 16.16 -29.72
C ALA A 409 -8.68 16.68 -28.31
N GLN A 410 -8.03 17.78 -27.97
CA GLN A 410 -8.52 18.86 -27.13
C GLN A 410 -8.39 18.77 -25.60
N SER A 411 -7.46 19.57 -25.10
CA SER A 411 -7.72 20.46 -23.97
C SER A 411 -8.87 21.44 -24.30
N ARG A 412 -10.12 21.02 -24.20
CA ARG A 412 -11.29 21.92 -24.18
C ARG A 412 -12.14 21.61 -22.96
N ARG A 413 -12.26 22.67 -22.12
CA ARG A 413 -13.12 22.76 -20.95
C ARG A 413 -14.53 22.27 -21.28
N ALA A 414 -14.95 21.16 -20.71
CA ALA A 414 -16.36 20.80 -20.63
C ALA A 414 -16.96 21.55 -19.44
N GLY A 415 -17.65 22.62 -19.73
CA GLY A 415 -18.53 23.30 -18.77
C GLY A 415 -19.81 22.49 -18.61
N GLY A 416 -19.90 21.73 -17.55
CA GLY A 416 -21.10 21.05 -17.13
C GLY A 416 -21.06 20.88 -15.60
N ARG A 417 -21.65 21.84 -14.88
CA ARG A 417 -21.89 21.70 -13.45
C ARG A 417 -22.96 20.61 -13.24
N ARG A 418 -22.53 19.37 -13.06
CA ARG A 418 -23.31 18.38 -12.32
C ARG A 418 -22.76 18.29 -10.90
N ARG A 419 -23.66 18.38 -9.93
CA ARG A 419 -23.35 18.23 -8.51
C ARG A 419 -22.68 16.88 -8.32
N LEU A 420 -21.39 16.90 -8.03
CA LEU A 420 -20.70 15.81 -7.36
C LEU A 420 -21.38 15.65 -6.00
N GLN A 421 -22.06 14.51 -5.81
CA GLN A 421 -22.24 14.01 -4.46
C GLN A 421 -20.84 13.68 -3.96
N THR A 422 -20.41 14.48 -3.02
CA THR A 422 -19.16 14.33 -2.27
C THR A 422 -18.99 12.88 -1.86
N LEU A 423 -17.78 12.36 -2.06
CA LEU A 423 -17.22 11.24 -1.27
C LEU A 423 -17.01 11.72 0.18
N GLU A 424 -18.02 12.37 0.74
CA GLU A 424 -18.14 12.58 2.16
C GLU A 424 -18.51 11.23 2.77
N SER A 425 -17.62 10.77 3.63
CA SER A 425 -17.84 9.76 4.66
C SER A 425 -19.30 9.31 4.76
N ARG A 426 -19.69 8.25 4.06
CA ARG A 426 -20.90 7.52 4.43
C ARG A 426 -20.63 6.91 5.81
N ASP A 427 -21.17 7.59 6.78
CA ASP A 427 -21.63 7.16 8.09
C ASP A 427 -21.00 5.88 8.68
N LEU A 428 -19.78 6.03 9.20
CA LEU A 428 -19.50 5.51 10.53
C LEU A 428 -20.03 6.58 11.50
N PRO A 429 -20.69 6.22 12.59
CA PRO A 429 -21.30 7.21 13.49
C PRO A 429 -20.21 8.13 14.02
N THR A 430 -20.16 9.33 13.50
CA THR A 430 -19.32 10.48 13.91
C THR A 430 -19.58 10.89 15.36
N THR A 431 -20.45 10.18 16.05
CA THR A 431 -20.88 10.44 17.43
C THR A 431 -19.91 9.95 18.50
N ILE A 432 -18.83 9.26 18.16
CA ILE A 432 -17.86 8.78 19.16
C ILE A 432 -16.63 9.69 19.27
N LEU A 433 -16.37 10.57 18.29
CA LEU A 433 -15.16 11.42 18.27
C LEU A 433 -15.41 12.91 18.54
N GLY A 434 -16.62 13.31 18.91
CA GLY A 434 -16.96 14.72 19.04
C GLY A 434 -17.81 15.06 20.26
N GLN A 435 -17.36 14.77 21.48
CA GLN A 435 -17.69 15.50 22.72
C GLN A 435 -16.98 14.84 23.93
N ALA A 436 -15.79 15.27 24.24
CA ALA A 436 -15.30 15.54 25.60
C ALA A 436 -13.86 16.10 25.54
#